data_168bc722258b341212b341df57734439
#
_entry.id   168bc722258b341212b341df57734439
#
_cell.length_a   1.000
_cell.length_b   1.000
_cell.length_c   1.000
_cell.angle_alpha   90.00
_cell.angle_beta   90.00
_cell.angle_gamma   90.00
#
_symmetry.space_group_name_H-M   'P 1'
#
loop_
_entity.id
_entity.type
_entity.pdbx_description
1 polymer ?
#
loop_
_entity_poly.entity_id
_entity_poly.type
_entity_poly.pdbx_seq_one_letter_code
_entity_poly.pdbx_strand_id
1 'polypeptide(L)'
;MSYRFVKITTFYRDYLSYFYTNNKDVINLSYDEQYKKIMYDSFGWADFFQTNLSQLGVDAYEIIYNATSLQKAWANEHSIDLEGKELLIEQLKAIKPDIVFFQDSNNFNGAWIDFLRTKVPSIKHIIGWCCSPFTHDQLTLYKNFDYMITCSQLFANKFKDYGLKAYILPHAFEKSILKKINIDGSNPQADFLFIGSLIASDDFHNFRTKIIENLLDSGINLELYSKLLIDDPLLLFLKQSSFLLSKILIKTGFQNYIMNHKILRKVALLNELPRNPKYSVKLKAITKEPIYGLEMFSRISNSKMTLNIHGGVAGDFAANIRLFEVTGVGSCLITDWKKNLNEFFEIDNEVVAFKTGDECIEKVNWLLDNPTERRKIAKAGQQRVLKDHNFAVRARKLDEIIRAEMNHKNKQLK
;
A
#
# COMPACT_ATOMS: atom_id res chain seq x y z
N MET A 1 9.54 -26.50 13.30
CA MET A 1 10.75 -26.30 12.45
C MET A 1 10.96 -24.80 12.32
N SER A 2 12.20 -24.33 12.48
CA SER A 2 12.57 -22.97 12.09
C SER A 2 12.68 -22.91 10.57
N TYR A 3 12.35 -21.77 9.96
CA TYR A 3 12.52 -21.50 8.54
C TYR A 3 13.07 -20.09 8.35
N ARG A 4 13.68 -19.85 7.18
CA ARG A 4 14.19 -18.54 6.80
C ARG A 4 13.22 -17.85 5.84
N PHE A 5 12.78 -16.67 6.22
CA PHE A 5 11.78 -15.88 5.51
C PHE A 5 12.41 -14.61 4.94
N VAL A 6 12.13 -14.29 3.70
CA VAL A 6 12.49 -13.00 3.10
C VAL A 6 11.25 -12.35 2.52
N LYS A 7 10.93 -11.12 2.95
CA LYS A 7 9.94 -10.27 2.28
C LYS A 7 10.66 -9.34 1.30
N ILE A 8 10.18 -9.28 0.07
CA ILE A 8 10.63 -8.35 -0.96
C ILE A 8 9.57 -7.28 -1.13
N THR A 9 9.93 -6.04 -0.84
CA THR A 9 9.04 -4.89 -0.94
C THR A 9 9.49 -3.91 -2.02
N THR A 10 8.52 -3.17 -2.54
CA THR A 10 8.73 -2.03 -3.43
C THR A 10 8.06 -0.82 -2.81
N PHE A 11 8.84 0.19 -2.47
CA PHE A 11 8.30 1.44 -1.95
C PHE A 11 7.88 2.38 -3.08
N TYR A 12 6.94 3.26 -2.82
CA TYR A 12 6.55 4.27 -3.79
C TYR A 12 7.73 5.15 -4.15
N ARG A 13 7.88 5.44 -5.44
CA ARG A 13 8.98 6.33 -5.92
C ARG A 13 8.90 7.71 -5.29
N ASP A 14 7.70 8.24 -5.12
CA ASP A 14 7.47 9.54 -4.47
C ASP A 14 7.92 9.51 -3.00
N TYR A 15 7.68 8.40 -2.27
CA TYR A 15 8.19 8.23 -0.92
C TYR A 15 9.72 8.14 -0.89
N LEU A 16 10.34 7.33 -1.73
CA LEU A 16 11.81 7.24 -1.76
C LEU A 16 12.45 8.58 -2.10
N SER A 17 11.88 9.32 -3.05
CA SER A 17 12.33 10.67 -3.38
C SER A 17 12.20 11.61 -2.18
N TYR A 18 11.05 11.62 -1.52
CA TYR A 18 10.80 12.38 -0.31
C TYR A 18 11.80 12.02 0.80
N PHE A 19 11.99 10.73 1.08
CA PHE A 19 12.88 10.24 2.12
C PHE A 19 14.34 10.69 1.89
N TYR A 20 14.90 10.44 0.71
CA TYR A 20 16.28 10.81 0.40
C TYR A 20 16.50 12.32 0.25
N THR A 21 15.48 13.06 -0.17
CA THR A 21 15.55 14.54 -0.22
C THR A 21 15.64 15.14 1.18
N ASN A 22 14.90 14.58 2.15
CA ASN A 22 14.89 15.04 3.54
C ASN A 22 16.06 14.46 4.37
N ASN A 23 16.74 13.43 3.87
CA ASN A 23 17.83 12.73 4.56
C ASN A 23 19.04 12.56 3.62
N LYS A 24 19.58 13.65 3.11
CA LYS A 24 20.61 13.64 2.05
C LYS A 24 21.87 12.84 2.41
N ASP A 25 22.30 12.86 3.67
CA ASP A 25 23.51 12.18 4.11
C ASP A 25 23.37 10.65 4.15
N VAL A 26 22.13 10.14 4.12
CA VAL A 26 21.86 8.70 4.19
C VAL A 26 22.46 7.93 3.03
N ILE A 27 22.56 8.53 1.85
CA ILE A 27 23.13 7.87 0.66
C ILE A 27 24.63 7.48 0.82
N ASN A 28 25.34 8.10 1.77
CA ASN A 28 26.76 7.87 2.02
C ASN A 28 27.00 6.84 3.15
N LEU A 29 25.93 6.34 3.77
CA LEU A 29 26.01 5.37 4.86
C LEU A 29 26.14 3.94 4.32
N SER A 30 26.56 3.02 5.19
CA SER A 30 26.54 1.58 4.92
C SER A 30 25.13 1.07 4.62
N TYR A 31 25.03 -0.12 4.01
CA TYR A 31 23.75 -0.76 3.73
C TYR A 31 22.88 -0.87 5.00
N ASP A 32 23.47 -1.38 6.09
CA ASP A 32 22.75 -1.57 7.35
C ASP A 32 22.25 -0.26 7.96
N GLU A 33 23.04 0.80 7.89
CA GLU A 33 22.65 2.11 8.41
C GLU A 33 21.56 2.75 7.57
N GLN A 34 21.66 2.69 6.23
CA GLN A 34 20.58 3.15 5.32
C GLN A 34 19.31 2.36 5.57
N TYR A 35 19.39 1.03 5.66
CA TYR A 35 18.27 0.14 5.93
C TYR A 35 17.55 0.53 7.24
N LYS A 36 18.29 0.65 8.33
CA LYS A 36 17.75 1.04 9.64
C LYS A 36 17.03 2.39 9.58
N LYS A 37 17.59 3.38 8.89
CA LYS A 37 16.96 4.72 8.76
C LYS A 37 15.68 4.67 7.95
N ILE A 38 15.66 3.98 6.82
CA ILE A 38 14.46 3.83 5.98
C ILE A 38 13.36 3.09 6.76
N MET A 39 13.69 1.98 7.43
CA MET A 39 12.72 1.20 8.20
C MET A 39 12.23 1.92 9.45
N TYR A 40 13.09 2.74 10.08
CA TYR A 40 12.69 3.57 11.23
C TYR A 40 11.56 4.53 10.86
N ASP A 41 11.54 5.09 9.65
CA ASP A 41 10.48 5.98 9.16
C ASP A 41 9.10 5.30 9.05
N SER A 42 9.05 3.97 9.11
CA SER A 42 7.79 3.21 9.24
C SER A 42 6.81 3.37 8.07
N PHE A 43 7.31 3.62 6.86
CA PHE A 43 6.47 3.73 5.67
C PHE A 43 5.90 2.39 5.22
N GLY A 44 4.61 2.35 4.92
CA GLY A 44 3.92 1.16 4.45
C GLY A 44 3.93 0.03 5.49
N TRP A 45 4.51 -1.11 5.14
CA TRP A 45 4.72 -2.22 6.08
C TRP A 45 6.14 -2.25 6.65
N ALA A 46 7.02 -1.38 6.18
CA ALA A 46 8.42 -1.32 6.60
C ALA A 46 8.99 -2.72 6.90
N ASP A 47 9.68 -2.89 8.03
CA ASP A 47 10.20 -4.18 8.52
C ASP A 47 9.25 -4.89 9.52
N PHE A 48 7.97 -4.55 9.51
CA PHE A 48 7.03 -5.02 10.55
C PHE A 48 6.85 -6.53 10.54
N PHE A 49 6.82 -7.19 9.36
CA PHE A 49 6.80 -8.64 9.29
C PHE A 49 8.11 -9.25 9.74
N GLN A 50 9.26 -8.70 9.33
CA GLN A 50 10.56 -9.17 9.80
C GLN A 50 10.64 -9.13 11.31
N THR A 51 10.36 -7.98 11.93
CA THR A 51 10.42 -7.78 13.38
C THR A 51 9.50 -8.73 14.14
N ASN A 52 8.23 -8.83 13.72
CA ASN A 52 7.25 -9.63 14.45
C ASN A 52 7.39 -11.15 14.21
N LEU A 53 7.85 -11.58 13.02
CA LEU A 53 8.18 -12.99 12.76
C LEU A 53 9.43 -13.41 13.52
N SER A 54 10.45 -12.55 13.64
CA SER A 54 11.65 -12.82 14.45
C SER A 54 11.31 -13.06 15.92
N GLN A 55 10.32 -12.35 16.48
CA GLN A 55 9.81 -12.60 17.83
C GLN A 55 9.14 -13.99 17.99
N LEU A 56 8.71 -14.60 16.88
CA LEU A 56 8.17 -15.97 16.86
C LEU A 56 9.27 -17.03 16.60
N GLY A 57 10.53 -16.64 16.55
CA GLY A 57 11.68 -17.55 16.30
C GLY A 57 11.89 -17.87 14.83
N VAL A 58 11.34 -17.08 13.90
CA VAL A 58 11.60 -17.17 12.47
C VAL A 58 12.84 -16.33 12.13
N ASP A 59 13.75 -16.87 11.33
CA ASP A 59 14.88 -16.12 10.78
C ASP A 59 14.39 -15.26 9.59
N ALA A 60 13.97 -14.00 9.87
CA ALA A 60 13.23 -13.16 8.96
C ALA A 60 14.04 -11.94 8.47
N TYR A 61 13.94 -11.68 7.17
CA TYR A 61 14.62 -10.60 6.45
C TYR A 61 13.66 -9.79 5.60
N GLU A 62 14.06 -8.56 5.29
CA GLU A 62 13.37 -7.65 4.37
C GLU A 62 14.32 -7.10 3.32
N ILE A 63 13.92 -7.06 2.07
CA ILE A 63 14.67 -6.42 0.97
C ILE A 63 13.80 -5.34 0.33
N ILE A 64 14.28 -4.09 0.29
CA ILE A 64 13.63 -3.00 -0.45
C ILE A 64 14.20 -2.99 -1.87
N TYR A 65 13.53 -3.69 -2.78
CA TYR A 65 14.01 -3.96 -4.14
C TYR A 65 14.33 -2.70 -4.95
N ASN A 66 13.55 -1.63 -4.81
CA ASN A 66 13.68 -0.43 -5.63
C ASN A 66 14.35 0.77 -4.93
N ALA A 67 14.89 0.61 -3.74
CA ALA A 67 15.67 1.66 -3.07
C ALA A 67 17.11 1.69 -3.63
N THR A 68 17.29 2.38 -4.76
CA THR A 68 18.53 2.31 -5.56
C THR A 68 19.79 2.61 -4.76
N SER A 69 19.79 3.63 -3.88
CA SER A 69 20.98 3.97 -3.05
C SER A 69 21.30 2.84 -2.07
N LEU A 70 20.27 2.27 -1.42
CA LEU A 70 20.42 1.13 -0.52
C LEU A 70 20.94 -0.10 -1.27
N GLN A 71 20.40 -0.41 -2.44
CA GLN A 71 20.83 -1.55 -3.25
C GLN A 71 22.28 -1.41 -3.74
N LYS A 72 22.69 -0.20 -4.13
CA LYS A 72 24.10 0.09 -4.48
C LYS A 72 25.04 -0.05 -3.30
N ALA A 73 24.64 0.37 -2.10
CA ALA A 73 25.47 0.17 -0.89
C ALA A 73 25.73 -1.32 -0.66
N TRP A 74 24.69 -2.16 -0.74
CA TRP A 74 24.84 -3.62 -0.60
C TRP A 74 25.79 -4.20 -1.66
N ALA A 75 25.60 -3.82 -2.92
CA ALA A 75 26.44 -4.29 -4.02
C ALA A 75 27.93 -3.92 -3.82
N ASN A 76 28.21 -2.68 -3.42
CA ASN A 76 29.56 -2.20 -3.14
C ASN A 76 30.22 -2.97 -1.98
N GLU A 77 29.50 -3.18 -0.88
CA GLU A 77 30.01 -3.91 0.30
C GLU A 77 30.33 -5.38 -0.02
N HIS A 78 29.67 -5.95 -1.03
CA HIS A 78 29.88 -7.34 -1.45
C HIS A 78 30.77 -7.45 -2.71
N SER A 79 31.30 -6.33 -3.23
CA SER A 79 32.13 -6.29 -4.46
C SER A 79 31.40 -6.89 -5.67
N ILE A 80 30.11 -6.61 -5.80
CA ILE A 80 29.22 -7.10 -6.86
C ILE A 80 28.84 -5.93 -7.78
N ASP A 81 29.12 -6.07 -9.08
CA ASP A 81 28.71 -5.09 -10.12
C ASP A 81 27.45 -5.57 -10.83
N LEU A 82 26.35 -5.62 -10.09
CA LEU A 82 25.03 -5.99 -10.57
C LEU A 82 23.98 -5.03 -10.03
N GLU A 83 22.84 -4.95 -10.70
CA GLU A 83 21.70 -4.16 -10.26
C GLU A 83 20.35 -4.88 -10.52
N GLY A 84 19.27 -4.35 -9.98
CA GLY A 84 17.93 -4.82 -10.25
C GLY A 84 17.71 -6.29 -9.87
N LYS A 85 17.20 -7.08 -10.82
CA LYS A 85 16.80 -8.48 -10.59
C LYS A 85 17.98 -9.42 -10.38
N GLU A 86 19.10 -9.14 -11.01
CA GLU A 86 20.34 -9.90 -10.89
C GLU A 86 20.93 -9.70 -9.49
N LEU A 87 20.97 -8.48 -8.99
CA LEU A 87 21.42 -8.17 -7.62
C LEU A 87 20.49 -8.83 -6.58
N LEU A 88 19.18 -8.79 -6.80
CA LEU A 88 18.21 -9.45 -5.91
C LEU A 88 18.48 -10.96 -5.80
N ILE A 89 18.85 -11.63 -6.89
CA ILE A 89 19.21 -13.05 -6.87
C ILE A 89 20.43 -13.27 -5.98
N GLU A 90 21.48 -12.42 -6.06
CA GLU A 90 22.68 -12.55 -5.23
C GLU A 90 22.36 -12.32 -3.74
N GLN A 91 21.51 -11.33 -3.41
CA GLN A 91 21.02 -11.15 -2.04
C GLN A 91 20.29 -12.39 -1.52
N LEU A 92 19.41 -12.99 -2.33
CA LEU A 92 18.69 -14.20 -1.96
C LEU A 92 19.61 -15.44 -1.85
N LYS A 93 20.65 -15.54 -2.68
CA LYS A 93 21.69 -16.59 -2.53
C LYS A 93 22.47 -16.45 -1.23
N ALA A 94 22.81 -15.22 -0.84
CA ALA A 94 23.50 -14.95 0.43
C ALA A 94 22.64 -15.33 1.63
N ILE A 95 21.33 -14.97 1.60
CA ILE A 95 20.37 -15.24 2.68
C ILE A 95 19.95 -16.73 2.70
N LYS A 96 19.81 -17.39 1.55
CA LYS A 96 19.31 -18.78 1.38
C LYS A 96 17.94 -18.99 2.03
N PRO A 97 16.90 -18.25 1.62
CA PRO A 97 15.58 -18.34 2.22
C PRO A 97 14.87 -19.67 1.89
N ASP A 98 14.04 -20.14 2.83
CA ASP A 98 13.04 -21.18 2.57
C ASP A 98 11.77 -20.58 1.95
N ILE A 99 11.42 -19.37 2.36
CA ILE A 99 10.19 -18.66 1.98
C ILE A 99 10.55 -17.29 1.43
N VAL A 100 10.05 -16.98 0.23
CA VAL A 100 10.14 -15.64 -0.36
C VAL A 100 8.73 -15.07 -0.52
N PHE A 101 8.48 -13.90 0.07
CA PHE A 101 7.20 -13.21 0.02
C PHE A 101 7.32 -11.90 -0.77
N PHE A 102 6.68 -11.83 -1.92
CA PHE A 102 6.64 -10.62 -2.75
C PHE A 102 5.45 -9.75 -2.36
N GLN A 103 5.70 -8.63 -1.69
CA GLN A 103 4.67 -7.65 -1.35
C GLN A 103 4.14 -6.92 -2.60
N ASP A 104 4.96 -6.77 -3.64
CA ASP A 104 4.54 -6.24 -4.94
C ASP A 104 4.80 -7.27 -6.05
N SER A 105 3.87 -8.20 -6.19
CA SER A 105 3.97 -9.31 -7.15
C SER A 105 4.02 -8.85 -8.61
N ASN A 106 3.48 -7.66 -8.91
CA ASN A 106 3.34 -7.17 -10.29
C ASN A 106 4.65 -6.63 -10.90
N ASN A 107 5.69 -6.42 -10.11
CA ASN A 107 7.00 -5.99 -10.61
C ASN A 107 7.83 -7.11 -11.26
N PHE A 108 7.36 -8.36 -11.16
CA PHE A 108 8.04 -9.53 -11.67
C PHE A 108 7.16 -10.26 -12.68
N ASN A 109 7.75 -10.95 -13.64
CA ASN A 109 6.99 -11.81 -14.57
C ASN A 109 7.13 -13.28 -14.17
N GLY A 110 6.21 -14.13 -14.67
CA GLY A 110 6.17 -15.54 -14.32
C GLY A 110 7.46 -16.30 -14.67
N ALA A 111 8.01 -16.07 -15.85
CA ALA A 111 9.26 -16.69 -16.28
C ALA A 111 10.43 -16.33 -15.35
N TRP A 112 10.46 -15.12 -14.83
CA TRP A 112 11.48 -14.71 -13.86
C TRP A 112 11.28 -15.39 -12.50
N ILE A 113 10.03 -15.57 -12.05
CA ILE A 113 9.74 -16.30 -10.79
C ILE A 113 10.23 -17.77 -10.92
N ASP A 114 9.99 -18.41 -12.05
CA ASP A 114 10.48 -19.77 -12.29
C ASP A 114 12.02 -19.81 -12.38
N PHE A 115 12.62 -18.83 -13.06
CA PHE A 115 14.08 -18.68 -13.11
C PHE A 115 14.68 -18.47 -11.71
N LEU A 116 14.06 -17.67 -10.85
CA LEU A 116 14.49 -17.48 -9.47
C LEU A 116 14.59 -18.80 -8.70
N ARG A 117 13.61 -19.70 -8.85
CA ARG A 117 13.63 -21.03 -8.22
C ARG A 117 14.86 -21.85 -8.63
N THR A 118 15.30 -21.72 -9.89
CA THR A 118 16.51 -22.43 -10.37
C THR A 118 17.80 -21.81 -9.83
N LYS A 119 17.82 -20.50 -9.59
CA LYS A 119 19.01 -19.77 -9.13
C LYS A 119 19.20 -19.79 -7.60
N VAL A 120 18.11 -20.00 -6.85
CA VAL A 120 18.10 -20.03 -5.38
C VAL A 120 17.41 -21.32 -4.92
N PRO A 121 18.08 -22.49 -4.97
CA PRO A 121 17.47 -23.79 -4.70
C PRO A 121 16.97 -23.98 -3.26
N SER A 122 17.37 -23.12 -2.32
CA SER A 122 16.85 -23.14 -0.95
C SER A 122 15.37 -22.81 -0.85
N ILE A 123 14.80 -22.10 -1.84
CA ILE A 123 13.42 -21.63 -1.82
C ILE A 123 12.45 -22.81 -1.93
N LYS A 124 11.63 -22.97 -0.88
CA LYS A 124 10.56 -23.98 -0.82
C LYS A 124 9.23 -23.42 -1.29
N HIS A 125 8.90 -22.17 -0.88
CA HIS A 125 7.68 -21.50 -1.32
C HIS A 125 7.96 -20.05 -1.72
N ILE A 126 7.27 -19.63 -2.79
CA ILE A 126 7.20 -18.23 -3.23
C ILE A 126 5.76 -17.78 -3.07
N ILE A 127 5.56 -16.75 -2.26
CA ILE A 127 4.26 -16.19 -1.90
C ILE A 127 4.09 -14.85 -2.62
N GLY A 128 2.93 -14.63 -3.23
CA GLY A 128 2.57 -13.35 -3.82
C GLY A 128 1.55 -12.60 -2.96
N TRP A 129 1.64 -11.26 -2.96
CA TRP A 129 0.60 -10.40 -2.41
C TRP A 129 -0.11 -9.63 -3.52
N CYS A 130 -1.44 -9.58 -3.45
CA CYS A 130 -2.23 -8.68 -4.28
C CYS A 130 -3.51 -8.24 -3.54
N CYS A 131 -3.68 -6.93 -3.42
CA CYS A 131 -4.86 -6.30 -2.82
C CYS A 131 -5.35 -5.12 -3.68
N SER A 132 -5.33 -5.30 -5.01
CA SER A 132 -5.79 -4.34 -6.00
C SER A 132 -6.46 -5.07 -7.17
N PRO A 133 -7.27 -4.40 -7.98
CA PRO A 133 -7.78 -4.97 -9.22
C PRO A 133 -6.63 -5.45 -10.11
N PHE A 134 -6.83 -6.58 -10.74
CA PHE A 134 -5.85 -7.21 -11.63
C PHE A 134 -6.47 -7.61 -12.96
N THR A 135 -5.64 -7.62 -14.00
CA THR A 135 -6.02 -8.03 -15.36
C THR A 135 -5.88 -9.55 -15.53
N HIS A 136 -6.42 -10.06 -16.64
CA HIS A 136 -6.25 -11.47 -17.01
C HIS A 136 -4.76 -11.84 -17.19
N ASP A 137 -3.95 -10.95 -17.78
CA ASP A 137 -2.50 -11.16 -17.95
C ASP A 137 -1.77 -11.32 -16.58
N GLN A 138 -2.20 -10.58 -15.57
CA GLN A 138 -1.65 -10.69 -14.22
C GLN A 138 -2.02 -12.01 -13.55
N LEU A 139 -3.18 -12.60 -13.87
CA LEU A 139 -3.53 -13.93 -13.38
C LEU A 139 -2.57 -15.01 -13.88
N THR A 140 -2.07 -14.87 -15.11
CA THR A 140 -1.05 -15.80 -15.65
C THR A 140 0.25 -15.69 -14.84
N LEU A 141 0.66 -14.49 -14.45
CA LEU A 141 1.79 -14.29 -13.54
C LEU A 141 1.55 -14.96 -12.18
N TYR A 142 0.35 -14.80 -11.59
CA TYR A 142 0.07 -15.31 -10.25
C TYR A 142 0.10 -16.85 -10.16
N LYS A 143 -0.03 -17.57 -11.26
CA LYS A 143 0.13 -19.03 -11.32
C LYS A 143 1.55 -19.52 -11.01
N ASN A 144 2.56 -18.64 -11.10
CA ASN A 144 3.94 -18.99 -10.76
C ASN A 144 4.26 -18.88 -9.25
N PHE A 145 3.32 -18.34 -8.46
CA PHE A 145 3.42 -18.34 -7.00
C PHE A 145 2.80 -19.62 -6.43
N ASP A 146 3.33 -20.13 -5.32
CA ASP A 146 2.77 -21.32 -4.66
C ASP A 146 1.39 -21.02 -4.09
N TYR A 147 1.20 -19.80 -3.59
CA TYR A 147 -0.09 -19.25 -3.17
C TYR A 147 -0.05 -17.73 -3.08
N MET A 148 -1.23 -17.13 -3.10
CA MET A 148 -1.41 -15.69 -2.97
C MET A 148 -1.89 -15.33 -1.57
N ILE A 149 -1.52 -14.15 -1.11
CA ILE A 149 -2.09 -13.52 0.07
C ILE A 149 -2.81 -12.24 -0.37
N THR A 150 -3.97 -11.98 0.20
CA THR A 150 -4.78 -10.80 -0.10
C THR A 150 -5.42 -10.22 1.15
N CYS A 151 -5.75 -8.92 1.12
CA CYS A 151 -6.41 -8.24 2.24
C CYS A 151 -7.94 -8.35 2.23
N SER A 152 -8.55 -8.89 1.16
CA SER A 152 -9.99 -8.81 0.93
C SER A 152 -10.60 -10.12 0.44
N GLN A 153 -11.78 -10.46 0.95
CA GLN A 153 -12.58 -11.59 0.49
C GLN A 153 -12.90 -11.51 -1.02
N LEU A 154 -13.09 -10.28 -1.55
CA LEU A 154 -13.34 -10.08 -2.97
C LEU A 154 -12.23 -10.69 -3.84
N PHE A 155 -10.96 -10.38 -3.50
CA PHE A 155 -9.82 -10.86 -4.26
C PHE A 155 -9.56 -12.34 -3.99
N ALA A 156 -9.77 -12.83 -2.75
CA ALA A 156 -9.66 -14.24 -2.44
C ALA A 156 -10.64 -15.09 -3.27
N ASN A 157 -11.89 -14.64 -3.41
CA ASN A 157 -12.88 -15.30 -4.27
C ASN A 157 -12.43 -15.29 -5.74
N LYS A 158 -12.00 -14.14 -6.26
CA LYS A 158 -11.48 -14.05 -7.63
C LYS A 158 -10.32 -15.01 -7.85
N PHE A 159 -9.35 -15.09 -6.94
CA PHE A 159 -8.25 -16.05 -7.08
C PHE A 159 -8.75 -17.49 -7.12
N LYS A 160 -9.69 -17.85 -6.26
CA LYS A 160 -10.31 -19.17 -6.22
C LYS A 160 -11.00 -19.52 -7.53
N ASP A 161 -11.74 -18.56 -8.12
CA ASP A 161 -12.45 -18.76 -9.40
C ASP A 161 -11.48 -19.06 -10.56
N TYR A 162 -10.22 -18.63 -10.45
CA TYR A 162 -9.14 -18.93 -11.41
C TYR A 162 -8.26 -20.11 -10.99
N GLY A 163 -8.67 -20.88 -9.99
CA GLY A 163 -7.92 -22.06 -9.52
C GLY A 163 -6.64 -21.73 -8.76
N LEU A 164 -6.51 -20.48 -8.27
CA LEU A 164 -5.35 -20.06 -7.50
C LEU A 164 -5.63 -20.24 -6.00
N LYS A 165 -4.68 -20.80 -5.28
CA LYS A 165 -4.72 -20.88 -3.83
C LYS A 165 -4.48 -19.50 -3.23
N ALA A 166 -5.36 -19.06 -2.34
CA ALA A 166 -5.22 -17.75 -1.71
C ALA A 166 -5.68 -17.75 -0.26
N TYR A 167 -5.01 -16.92 0.55
CA TYR A 167 -5.32 -16.70 1.96
C TYR A 167 -5.61 -15.23 2.22
N ILE A 168 -6.54 -14.98 3.15
CA ILE A 168 -6.88 -13.61 3.57
C ILE A 168 -5.99 -13.23 4.75
N LEU A 169 -5.29 -12.11 4.61
CA LEU A 169 -4.51 -11.49 5.66
C LEU A 169 -4.76 -9.97 5.60
N PRO A 170 -5.68 -9.42 6.38
CA PRO A 170 -5.97 -7.99 6.39
C PRO A 170 -4.74 -7.17 6.79
N HIS A 171 -4.73 -5.89 6.43
CA HIS A 171 -3.74 -4.93 6.92
C HIS A 171 -3.75 -4.82 8.44
N ALA A 172 -2.76 -4.15 8.99
CA ALA A 172 -2.59 -3.98 10.43
C ALA A 172 -1.86 -2.66 10.76
N PHE A 173 -1.81 -2.34 12.05
CA PHE A 173 -1.01 -1.28 12.60
C PHE A 173 0.20 -1.83 13.37
N GLU A 174 1.35 -1.14 13.29
CA GLU A 174 2.53 -1.51 14.07
C GLU A 174 2.62 -0.68 15.35
N LYS A 175 2.57 -1.36 16.50
CA LYS A 175 2.54 -0.69 17.82
C LYS A 175 3.79 0.13 18.14
N SER A 176 4.93 -0.27 17.60
CA SER A 176 6.20 0.44 17.83
C SER A 176 6.20 1.87 17.30
N ILE A 177 5.31 2.20 16.35
CA ILE A 177 5.11 3.55 15.83
C ILE A 177 4.74 4.54 16.96
N LEU A 178 3.93 4.11 17.93
CA LEU A 178 3.54 4.97 19.06
C LEU A 178 4.71 5.46 19.91
N LYS A 179 5.84 4.77 19.89
CA LYS A 179 7.07 5.17 20.58
C LYS A 179 7.94 6.11 19.75
N LYS A 180 7.67 6.21 18.45
CA LYS A 180 8.49 6.98 17.50
C LYS A 180 7.87 8.35 17.17
N ILE A 181 6.58 8.53 17.44
CA ILE A 181 5.86 9.77 17.17
C ILE A 181 5.61 10.54 18.45
N ASN A 182 5.56 11.87 18.32
CA ASN A 182 5.14 12.74 19.44
C ASN A 182 3.62 12.92 19.39
N ILE A 183 2.93 12.44 20.41
CA ILE A 183 1.47 12.52 20.54
C ILE A 183 1.15 13.64 21.53
N ASP A 184 0.79 14.81 21.02
CA ASP A 184 0.22 15.89 21.82
C ASP A 184 -1.32 15.82 21.76
N GLY A 185 -1.88 14.87 22.49
CA GLY A 185 -3.33 14.65 22.55
C GLY A 185 -4.09 15.79 23.26
N SER A 186 -3.39 16.72 23.92
CA SER A 186 -4.01 17.84 24.65
C SER A 186 -4.39 18.99 23.72
N ASN A 187 -3.70 19.15 22.60
CA ASN A 187 -3.93 20.25 21.65
C ASN A 187 -3.83 19.77 20.18
N PRO A 188 -4.87 19.13 19.64
CA PRO A 188 -4.89 18.70 18.25
C PRO A 188 -4.66 19.85 17.28
N GLN A 189 -3.72 19.69 16.35
CA GLN A 189 -3.33 20.74 15.39
C GLN A 189 -4.30 20.87 14.21
N ALA A 190 -5.11 19.84 13.94
CA ALA A 190 -6.12 19.82 12.89
C ALA A 190 -7.46 19.32 13.42
N ASP A 191 -8.55 19.97 12.99
CA ASP A 191 -9.91 19.53 13.32
C ASP A 191 -10.28 18.27 12.54
N PHE A 192 -10.04 18.30 11.24
CA PHE A 192 -10.35 17.19 10.33
C PHE A 192 -9.25 17.04 9.29
N LEU A 193 -8.80 15.82 9.05
CA LEU A 193 -7.63 15.51 8.23
C LEU A 193 -7.98 14.48 7.15
N PHE A 194 -7.44 14.68 5.95
CA PHE A 194 -7.37 13.65 4.92
C PHE A 194 -5.94 13.53 4.38
N ILE A 195 -5.41 12.30 4.32
CA ILE A 195 -4.13 11.98 3.69
C ILE A 195 -4.33 10.81 2.74
N GLY A 196 -4.17 11.05 1.44
CA GLY A 196 -4.35 10.00 0.44
C GLY A 196 -4.35 10.54 -0.99
N SER A 197 -4.33 9.65 -1.97
CA SER A 197 -4.33 10.04 -3.38
C SER A 197 -5.73 10.49 -3.83
N LEU A 198 -5.78 11.57 -4.59
CA LEU A 198 -6.95 12.06 -5.30
C LEU A 198 -6.70 11.87 -6.80
N ILE A 199 -7.27 10.81 -7.36
CA ILE A 199 -7.16 10.50 -8.78
C ILE A 199 -8.55 10.74 -9.38
N ALA A 200 -8.77 11.90 -9.97
CA ALA A 200 -10.07 12.26 -10.55
C ALA A 200 -10.28 11.76 -12.00
N SER A 201 -9.39 10.89 -12.49
CA SER A 201 -9.41 10.42 -13.89
C SER A 201 -10.08 9.07 -14.11
N ASP A 202 -10.48 8.38 -13.04
CA ASP A 202 -11.18 7.11 -13.13
C ASP A 202 -12.41 7.06 -12.22
N ASP A 203 -13.38 6.22 -12.57
CA ASP A 203 -14.61 6.05 -11.79
C ASP A 203 -14.36 5.57 -10.36
N PHE A 204 -13.20 4.92 -10.12
CA PHE A 204 -12.85 4.36 -8.81
C PHE A 204 -12.53 5.43 -7.75
N HIS A 205 -12.00 6.57 -8.15
CA HIS A 205 -11.57 7.63 -7.24
C HIS A 205 -12.48 8.86 -7.25
N ASN A 206 -13.39 8.96 -8.22
CA ASN A 206 -14.35 10.06 -8.33
C ASN A 206 -15.22 10.24 -7.08
N PHE A 207 -15.61 9.13 -6.44
CA PHE A 207 -16.39 9.17 -5.19
C PHE A 207 -15.60 9.91 -4.07
N ARG A 208 -14.29 9.65 -3.95
CA ARG A 208 -13.43 10.30 -2.95
C ARG A 208 -13.35 11.80 -3.17
N THR A 209 -13.11 12.23 -4.40
CA THR A 209 -13.05 13.65 -4.76
C THR A 209 -14.37 14.36 -4.50
N LYS A 210 -15.51 13.73 -4.86
CA LYS A 210 -16.85 14.28 -4.61
C LYS A 210 -17.13 14.47 -3.12
N ILE A 211 -16.83 13.48 -2.28
CA ILE A 211 -17.03 13.60 -0.83
C ILE A 211 -16.20 14.76 -0.27
N ILE A 212 -14.93 14.89 -0.68
CA ILE A 212 -14.07 15.97 -0.21
C ILE A 212 -14.60 17.33 -0.68
N GLU A 213 -15.02 17.47 -1.93
CA GLU A 213 -15.61 18.71 -2.45
C GLU A 213 -16.91 19.08 -1.71
N ASN A 214 -17.79 18.12 -1.42
CA ASN A 214 -19.00 18.35 -0.63
C ASN A 214 -18.66 18.85 0.80
N LEU A 215 -17.65 18.26 1.44
CA LEU A 215 -17.18 18.72 2.75
C LEU A 215 -16.65 20.16 2.70
N LEU A 216 -15.91 20.52 1.68
CA LEU A 216 -15.41 21.89 1.48
C LEU A 216 -16.54 22.90 1.19
N ASP A 217 -17.54 22.48 0.42
CA ASP A 217 -18.70 23.32 0.11
C ASP A 217 -19.60 23.55 1.32
N SER A 218 -19.66 22.60 2.26
CA SER A 218 -20.36 22.75 3.54
C SER A 218 -19.61 23.61 4.57
N GLY A 219 -18.40 24.11 4.24
CA GLY A 219 -17.59 24.95 5.13
C GLY A 219 -16.78 24.19 6.20
N ILE A 220 -16.69 22.88 6.11
CA ILE A 220 -15.86 22.07 7.02
C ILE A 220 -14.37 22.40 6.80
N ASN A 221 -13.67 22.73 7.87
CA ASN A 221 -12.23 22.99 7.85
C ASN A 221 -11.44 21.68 7.74
N LEU A 222 -11.16 21.28 6.49
CA LEU A 222 -10.42 20.06 6.15
C LEU A 222 -8.98 20.37 5.82
N GLU A 223 -8.05 19.75 6.51
CA GLU A 223 -6.64 19.73 6.12
C GLU A 223 -6.38 18.56 5.17
N LEU A 224 -5.80 18.82 4.00
CA LEU A 224 -5.68 17.86 2.90
C LEU A 224 -4.23 17.70 2.43
N TYR A 225 -3.70 16.48 2.53
CA TYR A 225 -2.42 16.08 1.96
C TYR A 225 -2.64 15.11 0.81
N SER A 226 -2.33 15.54 -0.40
CA SER A 226 -2.54 14.73 -1.60
C SER A 226 -1.66 15.22 -2.75
N LYS A 227 -1.31 14.30 -3.64
CA LYS A 227 -0.76 14.67 -4.95
C LYS A 227 -1.91 14.78 -5.94
N LEU A 228 -2.16 15.98 -6.45
CA LEU A 228 -3.08 16.17 -7.57
C LEU A 228 -2.38 15.74 -8.86
N LEU A 229 -2.99 14.79 -9.58
CA LEU A 229 -2.44 14.31 -10.84
C LEU A 229 -2.82 15.28 -11.97
N ILE A 230 -2.05 16.33 -12.13
CA ILE A 230 -2.21 17.33 -13.20
C ILE A 230 -0.96 17.25 -14.06
N ASP A 231 -1.11 16.81 -15.30
CA ASP A 231 -0.03 16.88 -16.28
C ASP A 231 0.24 18.35 -16.64
N ASP A 232 1.50 18.71 -16.74
CA ASP A 232 1.84 20.00 -17.32
C ASP A 232 1.39 20.08 -18.79
N PRO A 233 1.21 21.28 -19.35
CA PRO A 233 0.65 21.45 -20.70
C PRO A 233 1.43 20.71 -21.79
N LEU A 234 2.76 20.65 -21.69
CA LEU A 234 3.61 19.98 -22.66
C LEU A 234 3.45 18.46 -22.57
N LEU A 235 3.47 17.90 -21.37
CA LEU A 235 3.26 16.47 -21.12
C LEU A 235 1.87 16.04 -21.58
N LEU A 236 0.84 16.83 -21.28
CA LEU A 236 -0.52 16.56 -21.73
C LEU A 236 -0.61 16.58 -23.27
N PHE A 237 -0.01 17.56 -23.93
CA PHE A 237 0.05 17.65 -25.40
C PHE A 237 0.77 16.42 -25.99
N LEU A 238 1.89 15.99 -25.43
CA LEU A 238 2.61 14.79 -25.87
C LEU A 238 1.77 13.53 -25.72
N LYS A 239 1.05 13.38 -24.61
CA LYS A 239 0.12 12.26 -24.39
C LYS A 239 -1.02 12.25 -25.40
N GLN A 240 -1.62 13.42 -25.66
CA GLN A 240 -2.69 13.59 -26.66
C GLN A 240 -2.22 13.27 -28.08
N SER A 241 -1.07 13.82 -28.47
CA SER A 241 -0.47 13.55 -29.78
C SER A 241 -0.13 12.07 -29.96
N SER A 242 0.46 11.44 -28.93
CA SER A 242 0.76 10.01 -28.96
C SER A 242 -0.51 9.15 -29.04
N PHE A 243 -1.60 9.55 -28.37
CA PHE A 243 -2.89 8.89 -28.46
C PHE A 243 -3.45 8.96 -29.89
N LEU A 244 -3.52 10.14 -30.48
CA LEU A 244 -4.03 10.32 -31.84
C LEU A 244 -3.19 9.55 -32.86
N LEU A 245 -1.85 9.66 -32.76
CA LEU A 245 -0.94 8.92 -33.65
C LEU A 245 -1.13 7.39 -33.49
N SER A 246 -1.25 6.87 -32.27
CA SER A 246 -1.47 5.45 -32.06
C SER A 246 -2.79 4.96 -32.65
N LYS A 247 -3.87 5.74 -32.54
CA LYS A 247 -5.17 5.39 -33.15
C LYS A 247 -5.11 5.38 -34.68
N ILE A 248 -4.35 6.32 -35.30
CA ILE A 248 -4.12 6.34 -36.76
C ILE A 248 -3.33 5.10 -37.17
N LEU A 249 -2.20 4.83 -36.52
CA LEU A 249 -1.33 3.69 -36.83
C LEU A 249 -2.04 2.33 -36.67
N ILE A 250 -2.92 2.18 -35.68
CA ILE A 250 -3.76 0.98 -35.53
C ILE A 250 -4.67 0.82 -36.74
N LYS A 251 -5.32 1.89 -37.20
CA LYS A 251 -6.21 1.87 -38.38
C LYS A 251 -5.48 1.57 -39.66
N THR A 252 -4.19 1.90 -39.77
CA THR A 252 -3.34 1.68 -40.96
C THR A 252 -2.56 0.34 -40.91
N GLY A 253 -2.88 -0.55 -39.95
CA GLY A 253 -2.32 -1.91 -39.92
C GLY A 253 -1.08 -2.10 -39.05
N PHE A 254 -0.58 -1.06 -38.36
CA PHE A 254 0.59 -1.15 -37.48
C PHE A 254 0.26 -1.57 -36.04
N GLN A 255 -0.88 -2.25 -35.82
CA GLN A 255 -1.33 -2.64 -34.49
C GLN A 255 -0.28 -3.48 -33.72
N ASN A 256 0.36 -4.46 -34.36
CA ASN A 256 1.36 -5.30 -33.70
C ASN A 256 2.58 -4.51 -33.23
N TYR A 257 3.04 -3.53 -34.01
CA TYR A 257 4.16 -2.68 -33.61
C TYR A 257 3.83 -1.87 -32.36
N ILE A 258 2.65 -1.25 -32.31
CA ILE A 258 2.19 -0.44 -31.17
C ILE A 258 2.02 -1.29 -29.93
N MET A 259 1.40 -2.47 -30.05
CA MET A 259 1.15 -3.35 -28.90
C MET A 259 2.44 -3.95 -28.31
N ASN A 260 3.50 -4.05 -29.08
CA ASN A 260 4.82 -4.48 -28.63
C ASN A 260 5.63 -3.33 -27.99
N HIS A 261 5.27 -2.07 -28.23
CA HIS A 261 5.99 -0.92 -27.70
C HIS A 261 5.40 -0.47 -26.36
N LYS A 262 6.15 -0.62 -25.25
CA LYS A 262 5.68 -0.44 -23.86
C LYS A 262 4.96 0.90 -23.60
N ILE A 263 5.45 1.99 -24.18
CA ILE A 263 4.88 3.34 -23.97
C ILE A 263 3.65 3.55 -24.88
N LEU A 264 3.77 3.25 -26.18
CA LEU A 264 2.68 3.45 -27.13
C LEU A 264 1.47 2.54 -26.82
N ARG A 265 1.71 1.31 -26.38
CA ARG A 265 0.66 0.39 -25.92
C ARG A 265 -0.19 1.01 -24.81
N LYS A 266 0.42 1.60 -23.79
CA LYS A 266 -0.32 2.23 -22.69
C LYS A 266 -1.27 3.31 -23.17
N VAL A 267 -0.79 4.16 -24.08
CA VAL A 267 -1.59 5.27 -24.61
C VAL A 267 -2.64 4.76 -25.60
N ALA A 268 -2.29 3.78 -26.42
CA ALA A 268 -3.19 3.17 -27.42
C ALA A 268 -4.39 2.44 -26.79
N LEU A 269 -4.23 1.89 -25.59
CA LEU A 269 -5.28 1.19 -24.84
C LEU A 269 -6.26 2.15 -24.14
N LEU A 270 -5.99 3.46 -24.12
CA LEU A 270 -6.96 4.42 -23.60
C LEU A 270 -8.21 4.48 -24.49
N ASN A 271 -9.36 4.56 -23.86
CA ASN A 271 -10.64 4.68 -24.55
C ASN A 271 -10.92 6.12 -25.03
N GLU A 272 -10.39 7.10 -24.30
CA GLU A 272 -10.62 8.52 -24.55
C GLU A 272 -9.31 9.30 -24.65
N LEU A 273 -9.38 10.48 -25.27
CA LEU A 273 -8.27 11.43 -25.36
C LEU A 273 -7.83 11.84 -23.94
N PRO A 274 -6.54 11.74 -23.59
CA PRO A 274 -6.03 12.17 -22.29
C PRO A 274 -6.41 13.62 -21.98
N ARG A 275 -6.91 13.84 -20.75
CA ARG A 275 -7.28 15.17 -20.25
C ARG A 275 -6.85 15.29 -18.80
N ASN A 276 -6.51 16.49 -18.37
CA ASN A 276 -6.31 16.75 -16.97
C ASN A 276 -7.65 16.64 -16.21
N PRO A 277 -7.64 16.01 -15.01
CA PRO A 277 -8.79 16.02 -14.15
C PRO A 277 -9.19 17.44 -13.75
N LYS A 278 -10.50 17.66 -13.61
CA LYS A 278 -11.03 18.93 -13.12
C LYS A 278 -11.13 18.88 -11.60
N TYR A 279 -10.34 19.68 -10.92
CA TYR A 279 -10.45 19.92 -9.49
C TYR A 279 -10.99 21.33 -9.25
N SER A 280 -11.84 21.51 -8.22
CA SER A 280 -12.33 22.84 -7.84
C SER A 280 -11.20 23.76 -7.38
N VAL A 281 -11.44 25.08 -7.45
CA VAL A 281 -10.47 26.07 -6.97
C VAL A 281 -10.23 25.90 -5.48
N LYS A 282 -11.28 25.64 -4.69
CA LYS A 282 -11.22 25.39 -3.24
C LYS A 282 -10.31 24.19 -2.93
N LEU A 283 -10.52 23.06 -3.62
CA LEU A 283 -9.72 21.85 -3.44
C LEU A 283 -8.23 22.11 -3.71
N LYS A 284 -7.92 22.76 -4.83
CA LYS A 284 -6.53 23.11 -5.18
C LYS A 284 -5.87 24.00 -4.13
N ALA A 285 -6.61 24.98 -3.60
CA ALA A 285 -6.10 25.95 -2.62
C ALA A 285 -5.71 25.32 -1.29
N ILE A 286 -6.41 24.27 -0.85
CA ILE A 286 -6.13 23.60 0.44
C ILE A 286 -5.20 22.39 0.33
N THR A 287 -4.96 21.90 -0.89
CA THR A 287 -4.14 20.70 -1.09
C THR A 287 -2.67 21.00 -0.79
N LYS A 288 -2.14 20.28 0.19
CA LYS A 288 -0.72 20.29 0.57
C LYS A 288 0.00 19.11 -0.06
N GLU A 289 1.33 19.22 -0.17
CA GLU A 289 2.18 18.11 -0.64
C GLU A 289 2.00 16.86 0.22
N PRO A 290 2.11 15.66 -0.39
CA PRO A 290 2.02 14.41 0.33
C PRO A 290 3.05 14.28 1.44
N ILE A 291 2.64 13.74 2.57
CA ILE A 291 3.51 13.37 3.69
C ILE A 291 3.49 11.85 3.89
N TYR A 292 4.59 11.31 4.40
CA TYR A 292 4.80 9.87 4.50
C TYR A 292 5.39 9.49 5.87
N GLY A 293 5.45 8.19 6.14
CA GLY A 293 6.16 7.64 7.28
C GLY A 293 5.74 8.24 8.63
N LEU A 294 6.72 8.52 9.48
CA LEU A 294 6.47 9.05 10.82
C LEU A 294 5.83 10.43 10.82
N GLU A 295 6.12 11.28 9.82
CA GLU A 295 5.45 12.60 9.70
C GLU A 295 3.95 12.41 9.48
N MET A 296 3.55 11.49 8.61
CA MET A 296 2.15 11.14 8.39
C MET A 296 1.48 10.65 9.68
N PHE A 297 2.11 9.71 10.40
CA PHE A 297 1.57 9.21 11.65
C PHE A 297 1.46 10.28 12.72
N SER A 298 2.46 11.15 12.84
CA SER A 298 2.44 12.31 13.75
C SER A 298 1.30 13.27 13.39
N ARG A 299 1.07 13.53 12.10
CA ARG A 299 -0.01 14.41 11.67
C ARG A 299 -1.38 13.81 11.97
N ILE A 300 -1.57 12.51 11.74
CA ILE A 300 -2.81 11.80 12.06
C ILE A 300 -3.06 11.80 13.57
N SER A 301 -2.06 11.49 14.40
CA SER A 301 -2.21 11.41 15.86
C SER A 301 -2.55 12.78 16.48
N ASN A 302 -2.11 13.86 15.85
CA ASN A 302 -2.36 15.24 16.27
C ASN A 302 -3.58 15.87 15.53
N SER A 303 -4.46 15.05 14.96
CA SER A 303 -5.75 15.48 14.42
C SER A 303 -6.91 14.99 15.28
N LYS A 304 -7.99 15.79 15.41
CA LYS A 304 -9.19 15.38 16.13
C LYS A 304 -9.88 14.20 15.43
N MET A 305 -9.92 14.25 14.11
CA MET A 305 -10.57 13.25 13.26
C MET A 305 -9.80 13.08 11.95
N THR A 306 -9.86 11.89 11.39
CA THR A 306 -9.24 11.60 10.09
C THR A 306 -10.23 10.88 9.18
N LEU A 307 -10.37 11.38 7.97
CA LEU A 307 -11.20 10.80 6.92
C LEU A 307 -10.46 9.68 6.21
N ASN A 308 -11.10 8.53 6.07
CA ASN A 308 -10.72 7.48 5.15
C ASN A 308 -11.84 7.24 4.13
N ILE A 309 -11.48 7.09 2.87
CA ILE A 309 -12.41 6.69 1.80
C ILE A 309 -11.73 5.57 1.01
N HIS A 310 -12.38 4.41 0.95
CA HIS A 310 -11.80 3.20 0.33
C HIS A 310 -11.60 3.32 -1.18
N GLY A 311 -12.35 4.16 -1.87
CA GLY A 311 -12.40 4.12 -3.33
C GLY A 311 -12.99 2.81 -3.84
N GLY A 312 -13.12 2.65 -5.17
CA GLY A 312 -13.73 1.47 -5.80
C GLY A 312 -12.83 0.23 -5.90
N VAL A 313 -11.58 0.29 -5.45
CA VAL A 313 -10.56 -0.75 -5.66
C VAL A 313 -10.98 -2.12 -5.11
N ALA A 314 -11.50 -2.16 -3.89
CA ALA A 314 -11.97 -3.38 -3.23
C ALA A 314 -13.51 -3.55 -3.31
N GLY A 315 -14.20 -2.79 -4.19
CA GLY A 315 -15.65 -2.81 -4.32
C GLY A 315 -16.34 -2.48 -3.00
N ASP A 316 -17.22 -3.37 -2.57
CA ASP A 316 -18.02 -3.21 -1.34
C ASP A 316 -17.27 -3.61 -0.06
N PHE A 317 -15.99 -3.98 -0.15
CA PHE A 317 -15.23 -4.48 0.99
C PHE A 317 -14.24 -3.43 1.51
N ALA A 318 -14.12 -3.35 2.83
CA ALA A 318 -13.07 -2.61 3.51
C ALA A 318 -11.73 -3.35 3.36
N ALA A 319 -10.71 -2.66 2.84
CA ALA A 319 -9.42 -3.25 2.54
C ALA A 319 -8.25 -2.25 2.68
N ASN A 320 -8.49 -1.08 3.23
CA ASN A 320 -7.51 0.01 3.33
C ASN A 320 -6.64 -0.15 4.57
N ILE A 321 -5.33 0.03 4.42
CA ILE A 321 -4.40 0.11 5.56
C ILE A 321 -4.73 1.31 6.47
N ARG A 322 -5.24 2.39 5.90
CA ARG A 322 -5.59 3.64 6.61
C ARG A 322 -6.60 3.42 7.74
N LEU A 323 -7.48 2.41 7.64
CA LEU A 323 -8.37 2.02 8.74
C LEU A 323 -7.60 1.76 10.03
N PHE A 324 -6.50 1.02 9.91
CA PHE A 324 -5.69 0.59 11.05
C PHE A 324 -4.65 1.62 11.46
N GLU A 325 -4.16 2.42 10.52
CA GLU A 325 -3.20 3.50 10.79
C GLU A 325 -3.83 4.62 11.60
N VAL A 326 -5.01 5.09 11.21
CA VAL A 326 -5.74 6.17 11.88
C VAL A 326 -6.17 5.77 13.28
N THR A 327 -6.84 4.64 13.40
CA THR A 327 -7.29 4.13 14.70
C THR A 327 -6.11 3.74 15.59
N GLY A 328 -5.05 3.17 15.02
CA GLY A 328 -3.85 2.76 15.75
C GLY A 328 -3.12 3.92 16.44
N VAL A 329 -3.05 5.10 15.83
CA VAL A 329 -2.45 6.30 16.45
C VAL A 329 -3.43 7.07 17.33
N GLY A 330 -4.71 6.66 17.38
CA GLY A 330 -5.70 7.23 18.30
C GLY A 330 -6.47 8.44 17.77
N SER A 331 -6.46 8.71 16.46
CA SER A 331 -7.37 9.67 15.82
C SER A 331 -8.75 9.08 15.62
N CYS A 332 -9.83 9.87 15.76
CA CYS A 332 -11.18 9.40 15.47
C CYS A 332 -11.35 9.15 13.97
N LEU A 333 -11.58 7.89 13.59
CA LEU A 333 -11.74 7.50 12.20
C LEU A 333 -13.16 7.74 11.71
N ILE A 334 -13.30 8.49 10.60
CA ILE A 334 -14.53 8.60 9.82
C ILE A 334 -14.29 7.93 8.47
N THR A 335 -15.11 6.95 8.08
CA THR A 335 -14.89 6.16 6.87
C THR A 335 -16.18 5.86 6.12
N ASP A 336 -16.09 5.65 4.80
CA ASP A 336 -17.21 5.15 4.02
C ASP A 336 -17.57 3.72 4.44
N TRP A 337 -18.88 3.46 4.54
CA TRP A 337 -19.42 2.16 4.94
C TRP A 337 -19.04 1.06 3.94
N LYS A 338 -18.65 -0.10 4.46
CA LYS A 338 -18.36 -1.31 3.69
C LYS A 338 -18.96 -2.54 4.36
N LYS A 339 -19.30 -3.57 3.57
CA LYS A 339 -20.02 -4.78 4.04
C LYS A 339 -19.35 -5.51 5.19
N ASN A 340 -18.01 -5.56 5.19
CA ASN A 340 -17.21 -6.26 6.18
C ASN A 340 -16.58 -5.32 7.22
N LEU A 341 -17.01 -4.07 7.32
CA LEU A 341 -16.44 -3.13 8.29
C LEU A 341 -16.65 -3.61 9.72
N ASN A 342 -17.79 -4.27 9.98
CA ASN A 342 -18.11 -4.88 11.28
C ASN A 342 -17.21 -6.05 11.68
N GLU A 343 -16.47 -6.66 10.74
CA GLU A 343 -15.46 -7.68 11.06
C GLU A 343 -14.23 -7.07 11.73
N PHE A 344 -13.99 -5.77 11.52
CA PHE A 344 -12.84 -5.05 12.04
C PHE A 344 -13.21 -4.17 13.24
N PHE A 345 -14.34 -3.47 13.17
CA PHE A 345 -14.73 -2.46 14.14
C PHE A 345 -16.22 -2.49 14.45
N GLU A 346 -16.58 -2.14 15.67
CA GLU A 346 -17.95 -1.82 16.03
C GLU A 346 -18.27 -0.39 15.56
N ILE A 347 -19.17 -0.30 14.53
CA ILE A 347 -19.53 0.98 13.93
C ILE A 347 -20.24 1.87 14.97
N ASP A 348 -19.92 3.16 14.94
CA ASP A 348 -20.35 4.24 15.83
C ASP A 348 -19.86 4.11 17.29
N ASN A 349 -19.16 3.01 17.66
CA ASN A 349 -18.50 2.83 18.95
C ASN A 349 -16.97 2.85 18.85
N GLU A 350 -16.39 2.29 17.79
CA GLU A 350 -14.93 2.20 17.57
C GLU A 350 -14.47 3.02 16.36
N VAL A 351 -15.36 3.20 15.38
CA VAL A 351 -15.17 4.04 14.19
C VAL A 351 -16.52 4.62 13.77
N VAL A 352 -16.51 5.72 13.02
CA VAL A 352 -17.73 6.31 12.48
C VAL A 352 -17.82 6.03 10.99
N ALA A 353 -18.94 5.44 10.55
CA ALA A 353 -19.16 5.11 9.14
C ALA A 353 -20.24 5.97 8.51
N PHE A 354 -20.11 6.29 7.23
CA PHE A 354 -21.11 7.01 6.43
C PHE A 354 -21.35 6.32 5.09
N LYS A 355 -22.54 6.52 4.52
CA LYS A 355 -22.94 6.00 3.20
C LYS A 355 -23.03 7.08 2.14
N THR A 356 -23.35 8.32 2.52
CA THR A 356 -23.51 9.46 1.62
C THR A 356 -22.65 10.65 2.05
N GLY A 357 -22.45 11.62 1.17
CA GLY A 357 -21.73 12.86 1.49
C GLY A 357 -22.45 13.67 2.57
N ASP A 358 -23.77 13.75 2.51
CA ASP A 358 -24.57 14.48 3.49
C ASP A 358 -24.47 13.85 4.87
N GLU A 359 -24.55 12.52 4.97
CA GLU A 359 -24.34 11.80 6.22
C GLU A 359 -22.91 12.01 6.76
N CYS A 360 -21.90 12.10 5.88
CA CYS A 360 -20.54 12.42 6.28
C CYS A 360 -20.46 13.81 6.93
N ILE A 361 -21.07 14.81 6.29
CA ILE A 361 -21.12 16.20 6.78
C ILE A 361 -21.81 16.26 8.15
N GLU A 362 -22.97 15.63 8.28
CA GLU A 362 -23.74 15.56 9.54
C GLU A 362 -22.91 14.95 10.68
N LYS A 363 -22.30 13.78 10.43
CA LYS A 363 -21.47 13.08 11.43
C LYS A 363 -20.22 13.86 11.81
N VAL A 364 -19.57 14.53 10.84
CA VAL A 364 -18.41 15.39 11.12
C VAL A 364 -18.79 16.55 12.03
N ASN A 365 -19.86 17.28 11.73
CA ASN A 365 -20.34 18.39 12.55
C ASN A 365 -20.70 17.90 13.96
N TRP A 366 -21.45 16.82 14.06
CA TRP A 366 -21.80 16.22 15.35
C TRP A 366 -20.58 15.88 16.19
N LEU A 367 -19.54 15.28 15.58
CA LEU A 367 -18.31 14.94 16.29
C LEU A 367 -17.48 16.18 16.68
N LEU A 368 -17.54 17.26 15.93
CA LEU A 368 -16.91 18.53 16.30
C LEU A 368 -17.58 19.13 17.54
N ASP A 369 -18.92 19.08 17.60
CA ASP A 369 -19.71 19.62 18.71
C ASP A 369 -19.73 18.69 19.93
N ASN A 370 -19.37 17.41 19.78
CA ASN A 370 -19.37 16.40 20.85
C ASN A 370 -17.97 15.83 21.14
N PRO A 371 -17.01 16.63 21.66
CA PRO A 371 -15.61 16.21 21.81
C PRO A 371 -15.42 15.04 22.78
N THR A 372 -16.32 14.83 23.73
CA THR A 372 -16.26 13.72 24.68
C THR A 372 -16.56 12.39 23.99
N GLU A 373 -17.63 12.33 23.19
CA GLU A 373 -17.98 11.12 22.44
C GLU A 373 -16.95 10.83 21.36
N ARG A 374 -16.48 11.86 20.64
CA ARG A 374 -15.37 11.70 19.69
C ARG A 374 -14.14 11.04 20.31
N ARG A 375 -13.69 11.52 21.48
CA ARG A 375 -12.53 10.93 22.21
C ARG A 375 -12.81 9.51 22.67
N LYS A 376 -14.03 9.21 23.09
CA LYS A 376 -14.45 7.86 23.49
C LYS A 376 -14.36 6.89 22.31
N ILE A 377 -14.91 7.26 21.16
CA ILE A 377 -14.84 6.46 19.92
C ILE A 377 -13.38 6.25 19.48
N ALA A 378 -12.57 7.32 19.45
CA ALA A 378 -11.17 7.24 19.07
C ALA A 378 -10.38 6.29 19.98
N LYS A 379 -10.59 6.37 21.30
CA LYS A 379 -9.95 5.48 22.29
C LYS A 379 -10.38 4.02 22.11
N ALA A 380 -11.68 3.76 21.90
CA ALA A 380 -12.19 2.40 21.68
C ALA A 380 -11.62 1.79 20.39
N GLY A 381 -11.59 2.55 19.28
CA GLY A 381 -10.97 2.14 18.03
C GLY A 381 -9.48 1.84 18.18
N GLN A 382 -8.74 2.67 18.92
CA GLN A 382 -7.33 2.42 19.20
C GLN A 382 -7.14 1.13 20.01
N GLN A 383 -7.91 0.90 21.06
CA GLN A 383 -7.85 -0.32 21.87
C GLN A 383 -8.13 -1.56 21.02
N ARG A 384 -9.14 -1.50 20.14
CA ARG A 384 -9.47 -2.57 19.19
C ARG A 384 -8.27 -2.91 18.30
N VAL A 385 -7.66 -1.92 17.64
CA VAL A 385 -6.53 -2.13 16.75
C VAL A 385 -5.30 -2.66 17.49
N LEU A 386 -4.97 -2.06 18.62
CA LEU A 386 -3.83 -2.49 19.40
C LEU A 386 -3.99 -3.92 19.96
N LYS A 387 -5.22 -4.39 20.16
CA LYS A 387 -5.52 -5.76 20.57
C LYS A 387 -5.53 -6.73 19.39
N ASP A 388 -6.35 -6.47 18.37
CA ASP A 388 -6.78 -7.48 17.40
C ASP A 388 -6.22 -7.25 15.99
N HIS A 389 -5.79 -6.02 15.64
CA HIS A 389 -5.40 -5.65 14.29
C HIS A 389 -3.99 -5.05 14.21
N ASN A 390 -3.02 -5.68 14.87
CA ASN A 390 -1.62 -5.27 14.86
C ASN A 390 -0.74 -6.29 14.13
N PHE A 391 0.49 -5.88 13.76
CA PHE A 391 1.41 -6.73 13.01
C PHE A 391 1.84 -7.98 13.75
N ALA A 392 1.88 -8.01 15.08
CA ALA A 392 2.16 -9.23 15.82
C ALA A 392 1.07 -10.31 15.61
N VAL A 393 -0.20 -9.90 15.55
CA VAL A 393 -1.32 -10.80 15.19
C VAL A 393 -1.22 -11.28 13.75
N ARG A 394 -0.88 -10.38 12.81
CA ARG A 394 -0.74 -10.73 11.39
C ARG A 394 0.47 -11.63 11.13
N ALA A 395 1.60 -11.38 11.79
CA ALA A 395 2.78 -12.22 11.69
C ALA A 395 2.51 -13.64 12.19
N ARG A 396 1.79 -13.79 13.31
CA ARG A 396 1.37 -15.11 13.81
C ARG A 396 0.49 -15.83 12.79
N LYS A 397 -0.48 -15.13 12.20
CA LYS A 397 -1.35 -15.71 11.17
C LYS A 397 -0.59 -16.09 9.90
N LEU A 398 0.37 -15.27 9.48
CA LEU A 398 1.24 -15.58 8.36
C LEU A 398 2.12 -16.81 8.64
N ASP A 399 2.70 -16.90 9.84
CA ASP A 399 3.49 -18.05 10.28
C ASP A 399 2.68 -19.34 10.28
N GLU A 400 1.42 -19.30 10.78
CA GLU A 400 0.49 -20.44 10.74
C GLU A 400 0.24 -20.92 9.30
N ILE A 401 -0.02 -19.99 8.36
CA ILE A 401 -0.23 -20.30 6.94
C ILE A 401 1.03 -20.95 6.35
N ILE A 402 2.19 -20.34 6.56
CA ILE A 402 3.47 -20.85 6.04
C ILE A 402 3.76 -22.27 6.57
N ARG A 403 3.61 -22.49 7.86
CA ARG A 403 3.86 -23.83 8.46
C ARG A 403 2.89 -24.88 7.96
N ALA A 404 1.62 -24.53 7.78
CA ALA A 404 0.62 -25.43 7.19
C ALA A 404 0.99 -25.85 5.77
N GLU A 405 1.42 -24.88 4.93
CA GLU A 405 1.84 -25.14 3.56
C GLU A 405 3.13 -25.96 3.46
N MET A 406 4.12 -25.68 4.29
CA MET A 406 5.36 -26.45 4.36
C MET A 406 5.08 -27.92 4.75
N ASN A 407 4.19 -28.15 5.72
CA ASN A 407 3.82 -29.49 6.16
C ASN A 407 3.04 -30.28 5.08
N HIS A 408 2.18 -29.61 4.33
CA HIS A 408 1.43 -30.21 3.23
C HIS A 408 2.39 -30.67 2.10
N LYS A 409 3.35 -29.84 1.69
CA LYS A 409 4.34 -30.17 0.67
C LYS A 409 5.23 -31.36 1.09
N ASN A 410 5.65 -31.41 2.35
CA ASN A 410 6.44 -32.53 2.88
C ASN A 410 5.69 -33.86 2.90
N LYS A 411 4.35 -33.87 3.00
CA LYS A 411 3.52 -35.07 2.93
C LYS A 411 3.31 -35.56 1.50
N GLN A 412 3.37 -34.68 0.50
CA GLN A 412 3.26 -35.06 -0.91
C GLN A 412 4.56 -35.62 -1.49
N LEU A 413 5.71 -35.35 -0.85
CA LEU A 413 7.03 -35.83 -1.26
C LEU A 413 7.42 -37.17 -0.59
N LYS A 414 6.61 -37.65 0.35
CA LYS A 414 6.73 -38.98 0.98
C LYS A 414 5.73 -39.96 0.37
#